data_bb722f6ac54071295a02502da1e4d8d4
#
_entry.id   bb722f6ac54071295a02502da1e4d8d4
#
_cell.length_a   1.000
_cell.length_b   1.000
_cell.length_c   1.000
_cell.angle_alpha   90.00
_cell.angle_beta   90.00
_cell.angle_gamma   90.00
#
_symmetry.space_group_name_H-M   'P 1'
#
loop_
_entity.id
_entity.type
_entity.pdbx_description
1 polymer ?
#
loop_
_entity_poly.entity_id
_entity_poly.type
_entity_poly.pdbx_seq_one_letter_code
_entity_poly.pdbx_strand_id
1 'polypeptide(L)' 'MNAPNRPFLTMKEVSDILGISVSTIDRLIKRGQFPPKVKLSPRRKVFLRSEIDGWIEGKDRI' A
#
# COMPACT_ATOMS: atom_id res chain seq x y z
N MET A 1 8.67 3.21 -16.03
CA MET A 1 8.13 4.34 -15.30
C MET A 1 8.60 4.33 -13.87
N ASN A 2 8.98 5.47 -13.36
CA ASN A 2 9.54 5.56 -12.03
C ASN A 2 8.46 5.54 -10.96
N ALA A 3 8.77 4.91 -9.84
CA ALA A 3 7.89 4.97 -8.68
C ALA A 3 7.79 6.42 -8.19
N PRO A 4 6.64 6.83 -7.67
CA PRO A 4 6.51 8.18 -7.12
C PRO A 4 7.52 8.42 -6.01
N ASN A 5 8.13 9.59 -6.00
CA ASN A 5 9.11 9.96 -4.99
C ASN A 5 8.45 10.77 -3.87
N ARG A 6 7.30 10.31 -3.43
CA ARG A 6 6.52 10.93 -2.36
C ARG A 6 6.53 10.04 -1.13
N PRO A 7 6.31 10.61 0.06
CA PRO A 7 6.23 9.80 1.28
C PRO A 7 4.95 8.98 1.37
N PHE A 8 4.00 9.16 0.45
CA PHE A 8 2.74 8.43 0.44
C PHE A 8 2.41 7.92 -0.96
N LEU A 9 1.56 6.90 -1.02
CA LEU A 9 1.15 6.25 -2.26
C LEU A 9 -0.37 6.10 -2.26
N THR A 10 -0.98 6.24 -3.45
CA THR A 10 -2.41 5.98 -3.59
C THR A 10 -2.64 4.47 -3.68
N MET A 11 -3.91 4.05 -3.51
CA MET A 11 -4.28 2.64 -3.66
C MET A 11 -3.88 2.10 -5.03
N LYS A 12 -4.12 2.90 -6.08
CA LYS A 12 -3.78 2.46 -7.43
C LYS A 12 -2.27 2.30 -7.59
N GLU A 13 -1.50 3.24 -7.04
CA GLU A 13 -0.05 3.16 -7.11
C GLU A 13 0.48 1.92 -6.40
N VAL A 14 -0.07 1.62 -5.23
CA VAL A 14 0.31 0.42 -4.49
C VAL A 14 -0.05 -0.84 -5.27
N SER A 15 -1.25 -0.87 -5.85
CA SER A 15 -1.68 -1.98 -6.68
C SER A 15 -0.72 -2.21 -7.85
N ASP A 16 -0.32 -1.13 -8.52
CA ASP A 16 0.60 -1.23 -9.65
C ASP A 16 1.98 -1.70 -9.21
N ILE A 17 2.49 -1.16 -8.10
CA ILE A 17 3.82 -1.51 -7.60
C ILE A 17 3.88 -2.98 -7.19
N LEU A 18 2.87 -3.45 -6.48
CA LEU A 18 2.86 -4.81 -5.96
C LEU A 18 2.35 -5.84 -6.95
N GLY A 19 1.69 -5.39 -8.02
CA GLY A 19 1.12 -6.30 -9.01
C GLY A 19 -0.07 -7.09 -8.49
N ILE A 20 -0.79 -6.58 -7.51
CA ILE A 20 -1.99 -7.23 -6.98
C ILE A 20 -3.17 -6.27 -7.10
N SER A 21 -4.37 -6.84 -7.19
CA SER A 21 -5.57 -6.03 -7.40
C SER A 21 -5.95 -5.23 -6.16
N VAL A 22 -6.68 -4.14 -6.39
CA VAL A 22 -7.21 -3.32 -5.31
C VAL A 22 -8.10 -4.17 -4.39
N SER A 23 -8.88 -5.07 -4.96
CA SER A 23 -9.73 -5.97 -4.17
C SER A 23 -8.92 -6.85 -3.22
N THR A 24 -7.78 -7.34 -3.69
CA THR A 24 -6.91 -8.16 -2.86
C THR A 24 -6.33 -7.32 -1.71
N ILE A 25 -5.90 -6.10 -2.02
CA ILE A 25 -5.38 -5.19 -1.00
C ILE A 25 -6.43 -4.91 0.07
N ASP A 26 -7.66 -4.61 -0.34
CA ASP A 26 -8.76 -4.38 0.61
C ASP A 26 -9.00 -5.58 1.50
N ARG A 27 -8.94 -6.77 0.93
CA ARG A 27 -9.12 -8.01 1.69
C ARG A 27 -8.03 -8.19 2.73
N LEU A 28 -6.78 -7.91 2.35
CA LEU A 28 -5.66 -8.01 3.26
C LEU A 28 -5.77 -7.00 4.41
N ILE A 29 -6.23 -5.78 4.10
CA ILE A 29 -6.44 -4.77 5.13
C ILE A 29 -7.48 -5.24 6.14
N LYS A 30 -8.59 -5.79 5.65
CA LYS A 30 -9.66 -6.27 6.52
C LYS A 30 -9.20 -7.41 7.43
N ARG A 31 -8.22 -8.18 6.98
CA ARG A 31 -7.66 -9.28 7.76
C ARG A 31 -6.54 -8.84 8.70
N GLY A 32 -6.19 -7.57 8.66
CA GLY A 32 -5.07 -7.07 9.46
C GLY A 32 -3.71 -7.51 8.96
N GLN A 33 -3.62 -7.88 7.67
CA GLN A 33 -2.39 -8.40 7.06
C GLN A 33 -1.73 -7.41 6.10
N PHE A 34 -2.14 -6.16 6.14
CA PHE A 34 -1.61 -5.12 5.26
C PHE A 34 -1.65 -3.80 6.01
N PRO A 35 -0.71 -2.88 5.76
CA PRO A 35 -0.73 -1.57 6.41
C PRO A 35 -2.02 -0.84 6.15
N PRO A 36 -2.62 -0.21 7.15
CA PRO A 36 -3.87 0.52 6.97
C PRO A 36 -3.66 1.81 6.19
N LYS A 37 -4.76 2.30 5.61
CA LYS A 37 -4.75 3.59 4.93
C LYS A 37 -4.64 4.72 5.94
N VAL A 38 -3.98 5.79 5.53
CA VAL A 38 -3.89 7.02 6.30
C VAL A 38 -4.82 8.05 5.67
N LYS A 39 -5.66 8.68 6.48
CA LYS A 39 -6.60 9.68 5.98
C LYS A 39 -5.92 11.05 5.96
N LEU A 40 -5.56 11.53 4.77
CA LEU A 40 -4.97 12.85 4.61
C LEU A 40 -6.02 13.95 4.70
N SER A 41 -7.22 13.70 4.18
CA SER A 41 -8.33 14.63 4.19
C SER A 41 -9.63 13.81 4.16
N PRO A 42 -10.79 14.44 4.32
CA PRO A 42 -12.06 13.70 4.31
C PRO A 42 -12.25 12.82 3.07
N ARG A 43 -11.64 13.19 1.95
CA ARG A 43 -11.81 12.46 0.69
C ARG A 43 -10.55 11.77 0.21
N ARG A 44 -9.44 11.90 0.94
CA ARG A 44 -8.18 11.38 0.44
C ARG A 44 -7.55 10.44 1.45
N LYS A 45 -7.43 9.20 1.05
CA LYS A 45 -6.78 8.17 1.84
C LYS A 45 -5.60 7.63 1.04
N VAL A 46 -4.48 7.45 1.72
CA VAL A 46 -3.25 7.00 1.09
C VAL A 46 -2.55 6.00 1.98
N PHE A 47 -1.52 5.37 1.44
CA PHE A 47 -0.62 4.51 2.22
C PHE A 47 0.69 5.24 2.44
N LEU A 48 1.30 5.05 3.59
CA LEU A 48 2.64 5.57 3.82
C LEU A 48 3.64 4.67 3.09
N ARG A 49 4.49 5.29 2.29
CA ARG A 49 5.47 4.54 1.51
C ARG A 49 6.39 3.69 2.40
N SER A 50 6.81 4.25 3.53
CA SER A 50 7.67 3.52 4.46
C SER A 50 7.00 2.27 4.99
N GLU A 51 5.68 2.32 5.21
CA GLU A 51 4.94 1.15 5.68
C GLU A 51 4.83 0.08 4.60
N ILE A 52 4.63 0.49 3.36
CA ILE A 52 4.58 -0.46 2.24
C ILE A 52 5.94 -1.12 2.05
N ASP A 53 7.02 -0.34 2.10
CA ASP A 53 8.37 -0.87 1.98
C ASP A 53 8.66 -1.87 3.10
N GLY A 54 8.30 -1.53 4.33
CA GLY A 54 8.48 -2.43 5.47
C GLY A 54 7.67 -3.70 5.37
N TRP A 55 6.44 -3.59 4.84
CA TRP A 55 5.60 -4.75 4.63
C TRP A 55 6.23 -5.74 3.63
N ILE A 56 6.78 -5.19 2.54
CA ILE A 56 7.45 -6.02 1.54
C ILE A 56 8.68 -6.70 2.13
N GLU A 57 9.48 -5.95 2.88
CA GLU A 57 10.70 -6.47 3.50
C GLU A 57 10.41 -7.56 4.53
N GLY A 58 9.24 -7.50 5.15
CA GLY A 58 8.85 -8.49 6.14
C GLY A 58 8.31 -9.78 5.56
N LYS A 59 8.22 -9.90 4.24
CA LYS A 59 7.70 -11.11 3.61
C LYS A 59 8.77 -12.18 3.50
N ASP A 60 8.33 -13.44 3.57
CA ASP A 60 9.23 -14.57 3.42
C ASP A 60 9.80 -14.62 2.01
N ARG A 61 11.06 -14.98 1.93
CA ARG A 61 11.70 -15.23 0.64
C ARG A 61 11.62 -16.71 0.32
N ILE A 62 11.37 -16.98 -0.94
CA ILE A 62 11.24 -18.35 -1.42
C ILE A 62 12.52 -18.77 -2.10
#